data_0aa15a1be996b9c6fb6cb605796d4201
#
_entry.id   0aa15a1be996b9c6fb6cb605796d4201
#
_cell.length_a   1.000
_cell.length_b   1.000
_cell.length_c   1.000
_cell.angle_alpha   90.00
_cell.angle_beta   90.00
_cell.angle_gamma   90.00
#
_symmetry.space_group_name_H-M   'P 1'
#
loop_
_entity.id
_entity.type
_entity.pdbx_description
1 polymer ?
#
loop_
_entity_poly.entity_id
_entity_poly.type
_entity_poly.pdbx_seq_one_letter_code
_entity_poly.pdbx_strand_id
1 'polypeptide(L)'
;MSGRALFPLSINVAAVLSRAFDGKLPISYSGGASQLTIRDIFDTGIRPITMATDLLKPGGYLRLSACMRELEGSDAWGLDHVDVERLNRLAADALTMEYTQKHWKPEERIEVAEDLPLTDCYVAPCVTARAIKQDIPEYIRLLGEHRYADALELIY
;
A
#
# COMPACT_ATOMS: atom_id res chain seq x y z
N MET A 1 4.93 5.82 -7.70
CA MET A 1 3.54 5.33 -7.43
C MET A 1 3.67 4.11 -6.54
N SER A 2 2.83 3.97 -5.52
CA SER A 2 2.88 2.83 -4.59
C SER A 2 1.49 2.58 -3.99
N GLY A 3 1.37 1.45 -3.25
CA GLY A 3 0.12 1.07 -2.62
C GLY A 3 -1.03 0.82 -3.59
N ARG A 4 -2.25 1.07 -3.16
CA ARG A 4 -3.47 0.76 -3.92
C ARG A 4 -3.55 1.37 -5.32
N ALA A 5 -2.94 2.53 -5.53
CA ALA A 5 -2.93 3.19 -6.85
C ALA A 5 -2.10 2.42 -7.89
N LEU A 6 -1.27 1.47 -7.45
CA LEU A 6 -0.51 0.60 -8.34
C LEU A 6 -1.33 -0.61 -8.81
N PHE A 7 -2.41 -0.95 -8.10
CA PHE A 7 -3.22 -2.14 -8.38
C PHE A 7 -3.72 -2.21 -9.82
N PRO A 8 -4.35 -1.16 -10.41
CA PRO A 8 -4.83 -1.23 -11.78
C PRO A 8 -3.73 -1.52 -12.79
N LEU A 9 -2.54 -0.93 -12.60
CA LEU A 9 -1.40 -1.16 -13.48
C LEU A 9 -0.90 -2.60 -13.36
N SER A 10 -0.64 -3.06 -12.13
CA SER A 10 -0.05 -4.38 -11.88
C SER A 10 -0.97 -5.52 -12.33
N ILE A 11 -2.28 -5.40 -12.08
CA ILE A 11 -3.23 -6.45 -12.46
C ILE A 11 -3.42 -6.50 -13.99
N ASN A 12 -3.37 -5.37 -14.68
CA ASN A 12 -3.44 -5.35 -16.13
C ASN A 12 -2.18 -5.94 -16.78
N VAL A 13 -0.99 -5.71 -16.22
CA VAL A 13 0.24 -6.37 -16.67
C VAL A 13 0.14 -7.89 -16.46
N ALA A 14 -0.35 -8.34 -15.31
CA ALA A 14 -0.58 -9.77 -15.06
C ALA A 14 -1.56 -10.38 -16.06
N ALA A 15 -2.63 -9.66 -16.42
CA ALA A 15 -3.60 -10.11 -17.41
C ALA A 15 -2.99 -10.23 -18.82
N VAL A 16 -2.13 -9.30 -19.21
CA VAL A 16 -1.40 -9.40 -20.51
C VAL A 16 -0.52 -10.63 -20.55
N LEU A 17 0.26 -10.86 -19.48
CA LEU A 17 1.13 -12.04 -19.39
C LEU A 17 0.33 -13.34 -19.38
N SER A 18 -0.73 -13.42 -18.59
CA SER A 18 -1.56 -14.63 -18.53
C SER A 18 -2.20 -14.97 -19.87
N ARG A 19 -2.66 -13.99 -20.63
CA ARG A 19 -3.18 -14.23 -21.98
C ARG A 19 -2.11 -14.78 -22.93
N ALA A 20 -0.89 -14.21 -22.86
CA ALA A 20 0.20 -14.64 -23.73
C ALA A 20 0.66 -16.09 -23.50
N PHE A 21 0.39 -16.64 -22.31
CA PHE A 21 0.82 -17.97 -21.92
C PHE A 21 -0.37 -18.91 -21.55
N ASP A 22 -1.60 -18.57 -21.97
CA ASP A 22 -2.81 -19.36 -21.69
C ASP A 22 -2.99 -19.73 -20.21
N GLY A 23 -2.64 -18.81 -19.31
CA GLY A 23 -2.72 -19.04 -17.86
C GLY A 23 -1.67 -19.99 -17.27
N LYS A 24 -0.83 -20.59 -18.09
CA LYS A 24 0.14 -21.62 -17.65
C LYS A 24 1.40 -21.04 -16.99
N LEU A 25 1.67 -19.73 -17.20
CA LEU A 25 2.79 -19.06 -16.55
C LEU A 25 2.45 -18.82 -15.08
N PRO A 26 3.22 -19.39 -14.13
CA PRO A 26 3.03 -19.06 -12.71
C PRO A 26 3.41 -17.60 -12.47
N ILE A 27 2.47 -16.84 -11.94
CA ILE A 27 2.65 -15.42 -11.66
C ILE A 27 2.61 -15.20 -10.15
N SER A 28 3.64 -14.57 -9.60
CA SER A 28 3.55 -13.96 -8.27
C SER A 28 3.10 -12.50 -8.39
N TYR A 29 2.26 -12.06 -7.48
CA TYR A 29 1.69 -10.71 -7.53
C TYR A 29 2.31 -9.81 -6.47
N SER A 30 2.69 -8.59 -6.90
CA SER A 30 3.09 -7.52 -6.00
C SER A 30 2.64 -6.18 -6.59
N GLY A 31 1.80 -5.45 -5.87
CA GLY A 31 1.35 -4.12 -6.30
C GLY A 31 -0.07 -3.79 -5.87
N GLY A 32 -0.21 -3.12 -4.73
CA GLY A 32 -1.49 -2.64 -4.22
C GLY A 32 -2.42 -3.71 -3.65
N ALA A 33 -1.93 -4.91 -3.37
CA ALA A 33 -2.69 -5.91 -2.63
C ALA A 33 -3.03 -5.41 -1.22
N SER A 34 -4.27 -5.60 -0.81
CA SER A 34 -4.84 -5.18 0.48
C SER A 34 -6.02 -6.07 0.83
N GLN A 35 -6.58 -5.89 2.02
CA GLN A 35 -7.82 -6.59 2.41
C GLN A 35 -8.92 -6.44 1.36
N LEU A 36 -9.03 -5.28 0.69
CA LEU A 36 -10.07 -5.00 -0.30
C LEU A 36 -9.87 -5.69 -1.66
N THR A 37 -8.66 -6.20 -1.93
CA THR A 37 -8.30 -6.77 -3.25
C THR A 37 -7.82 -8.20 -3.16
N ILE A 38 -7.46 -8.67 -1.97
CA ILE A 38 -6.80 -9.95 -1.79
C ILE A 38 -7.64 -11.12 -2.31
N ARG A 39 -8.95 -11.09 -2.06
CA ARG A 39 -9.89 -12.11 -2.51
C ARG A 39 -9.93 -12.18 -4.03
N ASP A 40 -10.13 -11.04 -4.69
CA ASP A 40 -10.24 -10.97 -6.14
C ASP A 40 -8.97 -11.45 -6.84
N ILE A 41 -7.78 -11.06 -6.31
CA ILE A 41 -6.50 -11.54 -6.84
C ILE A 41 -6.38 -13.06 -6.64
N PHE A 42 -6.68 -13.55 -5.44
CA PHE A 42 -6.55 -14.97 -5.11
C PHE A 42 -7.46 -15.85 -5.96
N ASP A 43 -8.67 -15.40 -6.20
CA ASP A 43 -9.68 -16.12 -6.99
C ASP A 43 -9.29 -16.24 -8.47
N THR A 44 -8.30 -15.45 -8.95
CA THR A 44 -7.71 -15.64 -10.29
C THR A 44 -6.68 -16.78 -10.36
N GLY A 45 -6.30 -17.40 -9.25
CA GLY A 45 -5.23 -18.41 -9.20
C GLY A 45 -3.82 -17.85 -9.09
N ILE A 46 -3.64 -16.54 -9.07
CA ILE A 46 -2.31 -15.92 -8.90
C ILE A 46 -1.77 -16.18 -7.49
N ARG A 47 -0.53 -16.70 -7.40
CA ARG A 47 0.17 -17.03 -6.15
C ARG A 47 1.69 -17.06 -6.34
N PRO A 48 2.49 -16.66 -5.33
CA PRO A 48 2.08 -15.98 -4.08
C PRO A 48 1.65 -14.53 -4.30
N ILE A 49 0.93 -13.97 -3.32
CA ILE A 49 0.55 -12.56 -3.29
C ILE A 49 1.38 -11.85 -2.21
N THR A 50 2.08 -10.79 -2.59
CA THR A 50 2.94 -10.01 -1.70
C THR A 50 2.28 -8.69 -1.33
N MET A 51 2.32 -8.35 -0.05
CA MET A 51 1.80 -7.11 0.50
C MET A 51 2.92 -6.37 1.24
N ALA A 52 3.01 -5.06 1.04
CA ALA A 52 3.93 -4.21 1.80
C ALA A 52 3.23 -2.97 2.36
N THR A 53 2.75 -2.08 1.50
CA THR A 53 2.18 -0.79 1.90
C THR A 53 1.01 -0.92 2.88
N ASP A 54 0.19 -1.94 2.74
CA ASP A 54 -0.96 -2.15 3.63
C ASP A 54 -0.54 -2.52 5.05
N LEU A 55 0.57 -3.23 5.21
CA LEU A 55 1.13 -3.61 6.51
C LEU A 55 1.80 -2.43 7.25
N LEU A 56 2.13 -1.36 6.54
CA LEU A 56 2.70 -0.14 7.13
C LEU A 56 1.63 0.80 7.70
N LYS A 57 0.36 0.52 7.45
CA LYS A 57 -0.76 1.28 8.00
C LYS A 57 -1.06 0.88 9.44
N PRO A 58 -1.84 1.70 10.20
CA PRO A 58 -2.33 1.32 11.52
C PRO A 58 -2.97 -0.08 11.50
N GLY A 59 -2.64 -0.89 12.51
CA GLY A 59 -3.02 -2.31 12.57
C GLY A 59 -1.91 -3.27 12.16
N GLY A 60 -0.93 -2.83 11.37
CA GLY A 60 0.26 -3.61 11.03
C GLY A 60 -0.04 -5.05 10.59
N TYR A 61 0.60 -6.02 11.23
CA TYR A 61 0.42 -7.44 10.90
C TYR A 61 -0.99 -8.01 11.21
N LEU A 62 -1.80 -7.34 12.04
CA LEU A 62 -3.20 -7.74 12.24
C LEU A 62 -4.02 -7.66 10.94
N ARG A 63 -3.58 -6.84 9.98
CA ARG A 63 -4.18 -6.79 8.65
C ARG A 63 -4.02 -8.08 7.85
N LEU A 64 -2.98 -8.88 8.11
CA LEU A 64 -2.84 -10.21 7.51
C LEU A 64 -3.97 -11.14 7.97
N SER A 65 -4.32 -11.10 9.25
CA SER A 65 -5.46 -11.89 9.75
C SER A 65 -6.78 -11.49 9.10
N ALA A 66 -6.96 -10.19 8.83
CA ALA A 66 -8.13 -9.71 8.09
C ALA A 66 -8.11 -10.24 6.64
N CYS A 67 -6.97 -10.16 5.95
CA CYS A 67 -6.82 -10.71 4.61
C CYS A 67 -7.08 -12.22 4.56
N MET A 68 -6.59 -12.97 5.54
CA MET A 68 -6.84 -14.43 5.60
C MET A 68 -8.33 -14.75 5.75
N ARG A 69 -9.07 -13.97 6.53
CA ARG A 69 -10.53 -14.12 6.64
C ARG A 69 -11.25 -13.88 5.31
N GLU A 70 -10.78 -12.91 4.51
CA GLU A 70 -11.34 -12.69 3.17
C GLU A 70 -11.15 -13.90 2.23
N LEU A 71 -10.13 -14.72 2.47
CA LEU A 71 -9.86 -15.93 1.68
C LEU A 71 -10.68 -17.15 2.13
N GLU A 72 -11.32 -17.09 3.29
CA GLU A 72 -12.17 -18.17 3.76
C GLU A 72 -13.31 -18.44 2.77
N GLY A 73 -13.53 -19.71 2.45
CA GLY A 73 -14.56 -20.12 1.49
C GLY A 73 -14.26 -19.78 0.02
N SER A 74 -13.02 -19.43 -0.35
CA SER A 74 -12.62 -19.33 -1.76
C SER A 74 -12.60 -20.73 -2.40
N ASP A 75 -13.14 -20.81 -3.62
CA ASP A 75 -13.07 -22.01 -4.47
C ASP A 75 -11.72 -22.13 -5.20
N ALA A 76 -10.91 -21.09 -5.15
CA ALA A 76 -9.64 -21.01 -5.86
C ALA A 76 -8.48 -21.74 -5.17
N TRP A 77 -8.65 -22.29 -3.97
CA TRP A 77 -7.59 -22.98 -3.24
C TRP A 77 -6.95 -24.15 -4.02
N GLY A 78 -7.73 -24.81 -4.89
CA GLY A 78 -7.28 -25.93 -5.72
C GLY A 78 -6.75 -25.54 -7.10
N LEU A 79 -6.72 -24.27 -7.47
CA LEU A 79 -6.23 -23.84 -8.77
C LEU A 79 -4.70 -23.98 -8.84
N ASP A 80 -4.21 -24.62 -9.88
CA ASP A 80 -2.79 -24.81 -10.22
C ASP A 80 -2.32 -23.94 -11.40
N HIS A 81 -3.22 -23.16 -11.97
CA HIS A 81 -2.99 -22.24 -13.08
C HIS A 81 -3.76 -20.94 -12.87
N VAL A 82 -3.45 -19.93 -13.67
CA VAL A 82 -4.17 -18.66 -13.64
C VAL A 82 -5.42 -18.74 -14.49
N ASP A 83 -6.57 -18.47 -13.90
CA ASP A 83 -7.83 -18.29 -14.60
C ASP A 83 -7.81 -16.96 -15.39
N VAL A 84 -7.53 -17.09 -16.68
CA VAL A 84 -7.36 -15.93 -17.58
C VAL A 84 -8.64 -15.13 -17.69
N GLU A 85 -9.81 -15.78 -17.62
CA GLU A 85 -11.10 -15.11 -17.77
C GLU A 85 -11.44 -14.27 -16.53
N ARG A 86 -11.27 -14.85 -15.34
CA ARG A 86 -11.41 -14.13 -14.06
C ARG A 86 -10.42 -12.95 -13.99
N LEU A 87 -9.16 -13.19 -14.38
CA LEU A 87 -8.13 -12.15 -14.35
C LEU A 87 -8.42 -11.01 -15.33
N ASN A 88 -8.92 -11.29 -16.52
CA ASN A 88 -9.30 -10.25 -17.49
C ASN A 88 -10.46 -9.39 -16.97
N ARG A 89 -11.47 -9.99 -16.35
CA ARG A 89 -12.55 -9.24 -15.69
C ARG A 89 -12.02 -8.34 -14.60
N LEU A 90 -11.22 -8.89 -13.69
CA LEU A 90 -10.60 -8.12 -12.61
C LEU A 90 -9.74 -6.96 -13.13
N ALA A 91 -8.98 -7.18 -14.21
CA ALA A 91 -8.15 -6.15 -14.83
C ALA A 91 -8.98 -5.01 -15.43
N ALA A 92 -10.13 -5.33 -16.02
CA ALA A 92 -11.05 -4.33 -16.54
C ALA A 92 -11.71 -3.53 -15.41
N ASP A 93 -12.22 -4.23 -14.39
CA ASP A 93 -12.88 -3.62 -13.24
C ASP A 93 -11.93 -2.72 -12.45
N ALA A 94 -10.66 -3.13 -12.32
CA ALA A 94 -9.63 -2.37 -11.59
C ALA A 94 -9.43 -0.94 -12.11
N LEU A 95 -9.74 -0.67 -13.37
CA LEU A 95 -9.62 0.66 -13.96
C LEU A 95 -10.67 1.65 -13.43
N THR A 96 -11.82 1.14 -12.99
CA THR A 96 -12.95 1.93 -12.49
C THR A 96 -13.16 1.84 -10.99
N MET A 97 -12.45 0.95 -10.31
CA MET A 97 -12.53 0.78 -8.86
C MET A 97 -12.16 2.05 -8.12
N GLU A 98 -13.12 2.65 -7.44
CA GLU A 98 -12.96 3.93 -6.75
C GLU A 98 -11.86 3.89 -5.68
N TYR A 99 -11.76 2.81 -4.90
CA TYR A 99 -10.76 2.69 -3.84
C TYR A 99 -9.30 2.65 -4.36
N THR A 100 -9.06 2.40 -5.64
CA THR A 100 -7.74 2.47 -6.25
C THR A 100 -7.34 3.91 -6.56
N GLN A 101 -8.31 4.80 -6.64
CA GLN A 101 -8.08 6.20 -6.94
C GLN A 101 -7.39 6.92 -5.77
N LYS A 102 -6.49 7.84 -6.10
CA LYS A 102 -5.67 8.54 -5.10
C LYS A 102 -6.50 9.36 -4.11
N HIS A 103 -7.61 9.92 -4.57
CA HIS A 103 -8.50 10.77 -3.75
C HIS A 103 -9.41 9.98 -2.81
N TRP A 104 -9.63 8.68 -3.07
CA TRP A 104 -10.50 7.87 -2.24
C TRP A 104 -9.90 7.65 -0.84
N LYS A 105 -10.70 7.88 0.18
CA LYS A 105 -10.35 7.65 1.58
C LYS A 105 -11.52 6.96 2.27
N PRO A 106 -11.30 5.78 2.87
CA PRO A 106 -12.39 5.01 3.51
C PRO A 106 -12.86 5.61 4.83
N GLU A 107 -12.06 6.50 5.41
CA GLU A 107 -12.31 7.11 6.72
C GLU A 107 -12.32 8.62 6.58
N GLU A 108 -13.19 9.28 7.35
CA GLU A 108 -13.14 10.72 7.51
C GLU A 108 -11.76 11.13 8.05
N ARG A 109 -11.29 12.27 7.61
CA ARG A 109 -10.05 12.82 8.18
C ARG A 109 -10.32 13.12 9.64
N ILE A 110 -9.41 12.70 10.49
CA ILE A 110 -9.36 13.24 11.85
C ILE A 110 -9.04 14.74 11.68
N GLU A 111 -10.04 15.57 11.90
CA GLU A 111 -9.83 17.01 12.01
C GLU A 111 -9.12 17.25 13.34
N VAL A 112 -7.88 17.70 13.25
CA VAL A 112 -7.14 18.16 14.40
C VAL A 112 -7.57 19.62 14.61
N ALA A 113 -8.09 19.93 15.79
CA ALA A 113 -8.42 21.31 16.16
C ALA A 113 -7.19 22.20 15.97
N GLU A 114 -7.38 23.39 15.41
CA GLU A 114 -6.30 24.35 15.12
C GLU A 114 -5.46 24.73 16.34
N ASP A 115 -6.01 24.53 17.53
CA ASP A 115 -5.42 24.94 18.81
C ASP A 115 -4.72 23.79 19.57
N LEU A 116 -4.23 22.76 18.89
CA LEU A 116 -3.40 21.76 19.55
C LEU A 116 -2.12 22.43 20.06
N PRO A 117 -1.86 22.42 21.39
CA PRO A 117 -0.64 22.99 21.90
C PRO A 117 0.55 22.23 21.33
N LEU A 118 1.47 22.93 20.70
CA LEU A 118 2.77 22.41 20.34
C LEU A 118 3.50 22.07 21.67
N THR A 119 3.59 20.81 22.00
CA THR A 119 4.34 20.37 23.18
C THR A 119 5.75 20.01 22.75
N ASP A 120 6.73 20.78 23.16
CA ASP A 120 8.16 20.54 22.94
C ASP A 120 8.72 19.36 23.75
N CYS A 121 7.88 18.59 24.40
CA CYS A 121 8.32 17.48 25.26
C CYS A 121 8.57 16.16 24.51
N TYR A 122 8.52 16.18 23.19
CA TYR A 122 8.76 14.99 22.37
C TYR A 122 10.15 15.01 21.74
N VAL A 123 11.04 14.14 22.24
CA VAL A 123 12.17 13.69 21.41
C VAL A 123 11.60 12.70 20.40
N ALA A 124 11.51 13.12 19.14
CA ALA A 124 10.99 12.24 18.10
C ALA A 124 11.81 10.95 18.01
N PRO A 125 11.18 9.76 17.93
CA PRO A 125 11.92 8.49 17.85
C PRO A 125 12.94 8.44 16.70
N CYS A 126 12.72 9.19 15.64
CA CYS A 126 13.65 9.30 14.52
C CYS A 126 14.97 10.00 14.90
N VAL A 127 15.02 10.85 15.92
CA VAL A 127 16.24 11.48 16.41
C VAL A 127 17.10 10.47 17.18
N THR A 128 16.47 9.64 18.00
CA THR A 128 17.17 8.69 18.87
C THR A 128 17.54 7.39 18.17
N ALA A 129 16.73 6.93 17.21
CA ALA A 129 16.91 5.66 16.52
C ALA A 129 17.92 5.70 15.36
N ARG A 130 18.33 6.88 14.89
CA ARG A 130 19.30 7.01 13.79
C ARG A 130 20.72 7.11 14.29
N ALA A 131 21.64 6.46 13.58
CA ALA A 131 23.08 6.49 13.90
C ALA A 131 23.67 7.92 13.90
N ILE A 132 23.18 8.79 13.03
CA ILE A 132 23.63 10.18 12.89
C ILE A 132 22.86 11.16 13.79
N LYS A 133 21.87 10.70 14.54
CA LYS A 133 21.03 11.51 15.47
C LYS A 133 20.53 12.82 14.88
N GLN A 134 20.19 12.83 13.60
CA GLN A 134 19.74 14.02 12.89
C GLN A 134 18.40 14.52 13.43
N ASP A 135 18.32 15.80 13.76
CA ASP A 135 17.10 16.44 14.27
C ASP A 135 16.15 16.78 13.13
N ILE A 136 15.36 15.75 12.71
CA ILE A 136 14.40 15.87 11.63
C ILE A 136 13.29 16.89 11.93
N PRO A 137 12.70 16.90 13.15
CA PRO A 137 11.69 17.90 13.49
C PRO A 137 12.20 19.32 13.34
N GLU A 138 13.43 19.59 13.79
CA GLU A 138 13.99 20.93 13.76
C GLU A 138 14.25 21.43 12.32
N TYR A 139 14.83 20.61 11.44
CA TYR A 139 15.02 21.09 10.06
C TYR A 139 13.70 21.26 9.32
N ILE A 140 12.64 20.47 9.63
CA ILE A 140 11.30 20.68 9.07
C ILE A 140 10.72 21.99 9.56
N ARG A 141 10.88 22.32 10.85
CA ARG A 141 10.46 23.61 11.42
C ARG A 141 11.15 24.78 10.72
N LEU A 142 12.46 24.72 10.56
CA LEU A 142 13.26 25.73 9.86
C LEU A 142 12.82 25.91 8.40
N LEU A 143 12.51 24.80 7.70
CA LEU A 143 11.95 24.86 6.35
C LEU A 143 10.58 25.56 6.33
N GLY A 144 9.72 25.27 7.30
CA GLY A 144 8.42 25.95 7.46
C GLY A 144 8.54 27.44 7.71
N GLU A 145 9.60 27.87 8.38
CA GLU A 145 9.94 29.28 8.62
C GLU A 145 10.71 29.95 7.46
N HIS A 146 10.92 29.24 6.35
CA HIS A 146 11.73 29.66 5.20
C HIS A 146 13.20 29.94 5.51
N ARG A 147 13.73 29.39 6.59
CA ARG A 147 15.13 29.50 7.02
C ARG A 147 15.97 28.39 6.41
N TYR A 148 16.09 28.39 5.10
CA TYR A 148 16.70 27.30 4.34
C TYR A 148 18.20 27.11 4.62
N ALA A 149 18.95 28.20 4.87
CA ALA A 149 20.37 28.13 5.21
C ALA A 149 20.59 27.42 6.54
N ASP A 150 19.80 27.76 7.57
CA ASP A 150 19.87 27.17 8.89
C ASP A 150 19.46 25.68 8.87
N ALA A 151 18.43 25.36 8.08
CA ALA A 151 18.02 23.96 7.87
C ALA A 151 19.11 23.13 7.20
N LEU A 152 19.84 23.71 6.25
CA LEU A 152 20.94 23.03 5.56
C LEU A 152 22.13 22.81 6.51
N GLU A 153 22.50 23.81 7.32
CA GLU A 153 23.56 23.72 8.33
C GLU A 153 23.28 22.63 9.39
N LEU A 154 21.99 22.41 9.72
CA LEU A 154 21.60 21.37 10.64
C LEU A 154 21.77 19.94 10.05
N ILE A 155 21.76 19.81 8.73
CA ILE A 155 21.86 18.52 8.03
C ILE A 155 23.31 18.12 7.77
N TYR A 156 24.21 19.08 7.60
CA TYR A 156 25.63 18.91 7.29
C TYR A 156 26.54 19.21 8.47
#